data_13d8071768333247c8b9c9fc63942df5
#
_entry.id   13d8071768333247c8b9c9fc63942df5
#
_cell.length_a   1.000
_cell.length_b   1.000
_cell.length_c   1.000
_cell.angle_alpha   90.00
_cell.angle_beta   90.00
_cell.angle_gamma   90.00
#
_symmetry.space_group_name_H-M   'P 1'
#
loop_
_entity.id
_entity.type
_entity.pdbx_description
1 polymer ?
#
loop_
_entity_poly.entity_id
_entity_poly.type
_entity_poly.pdbx_seq_one_letter_code
_entity_poly.pdbx_strand_id
1 'polypeptide(L)'
;MRELAPAKVNLCLYVGPLRADARHELVSVMQSIELADRLELRDHDGPADEVRCEGVEGPNLAAQALSAFRELTGWDGPPQLLEVEKRIPIAAGMGGGSADAAAALRLLARRSGLGSEQQLFEIAAALGADVPSQLRPGRVLAEGVGDRLTRLADPPPFGLLVLPGAGGLSTAAVYAEADRLGLGRSTSELAVALAGLDTSSPEPVNDLERAASSLDPTIEDRRGRALEAGATHAMVCGSGPTVIGLFATPEDAIAGARALSRVGVDARASKPLATSE
;
A
#
# COMPACT_ATOMS: atom_id res chain seq x y z
N MET A 1 -14.14 -16.28 -10.08
CA MET A 1 -14.25 -14.81 -10.29
C MET A 1 -12.87 -14.21 -10.13
N ARG A 2 -12.53 -13.13 -10.87
CA ARG A 2 -11.17 -12.53 -10.81
C ARG A 2 -11.23 -11.07 -10.37
N GLU A 3 -10.15 -10.63 -9.72
CA GLU A 3 -9.98 -9.27 -9.20
C GLU A 3 -8.50 -8.88 -9.22
N LEU A 4 -8.24 -7.58 -9.37
CA LEU A 4 -6.91 -7.02 -9.15
C LEU A 4 -6.84 -6.41 -7.75
N ALA A 5 -5.68 -6.59 -7.10
CA ALA A 5 -5.34 -5.98 -5.82
C ALA A 5 -4.18 -5.00 -6.05
N PRO A 6 -4.46 -3.73 -6.39
CA PRO A 6 -3.45 -2.74 -6.69
C PRO A 6 -2.58 -2.40 -5.48
N ALA A 7 -1.28 -2.24 -5.70
CA ALA A 7 -0.39 -1.65 -4.71
C ALA A 7 -0.77 -0.19 -4.43
N LYS A 8 -0.42 0.30 -3.24
CA LYS A 8 -0.44 1.74 -2.93
C LYS A 8 0.97 2.27 -2.75
N VAL A 9 1.15 3.54 -3.05
CA VAL A 9 2.32 4.32 -2.66
C VAL A 9 1.87 5.53 -1.87
N ASN A 10 2.73 6.01 -0.96
CA ASN A 10 2.54 7.30 -0.31
C ASN A 10 3.27 8.34 -1.15
N LEU A 11 2.55 9.31 -1.71
CA LEU A 11 3.15 10.44 -2.42
C LEU A 11 3.71 11.47 -1.46
N CYS A 12 3.12 11.58 -0.26
CA CYS A 12 3.70 12.20 0.91
C CYS A 12 3.28 11.41 2.15
N LEU A 13 4.10 11.46 3.20
CA LEU A 13 3.80 10.86 4.50
C LEU A 13 4.39 11.73 5.61
N TYR A 14 3.54 12.41 6.32
CA TYR A 14 3.86 13.19 7.51
C TYR A 14 3.43 12.40 8.76
N VAL A 15 4.35 12.22 9.70
CA VAL A 15 4.13 11.44 10.91
C VAL A 15 4.06 12.35 12.12
N GLY A 16 2.93 12.34 12.78
CA GLY A 16 2.65 13.11 13.97
C GLY A 16 2.97 12.37 15.27
N PRO A 17 2.45 12.87 16.41
CA PRO A 17 2.76 12.32 17.72
C PRO A 17 2.20 10.90 17.91
N LEU A 18 2.85 10.15 18.80
CA LEU A 18 2.35 8.87 19.30
C LEU A 18 1.08 9.10 20.14
N ARG A 19 0.01 8.38 19.85
CA ARG A 19 -1.26 8.43 20.56
C ARG A 19 -1.30 7.44 21.73
N ALA A 20 -2.32 7.56 22.56
CA ALA A 20 -2.54 6.64 23.68
C ALA A 20 -2.81 5.18 23.25
N ASP A 21 -3.25 4.97 22.01
CA ASP A 21 -3.47 3.64 21.41
C ASP A 21 -2.19 3.03 20.78
N ALA A 22 -1.02 3.60 21.09
CA ALA A 22 0.30 3.21 20.58
C ALA A 22 0.43 3.29 19.05
N ARG A 23 -0.38 4.11 18.38
CA ARG A 23 -0.26 4.45 16.96
C ARG A 23 0.06 5.91 16.77
N HIS A 24 0.76 6.25 15.70
CA HIS A 24 1.05 7.64 15.36
C HIS A 24 -0.08 8.27 14.57
N GLU A 25 -0.32 9.55 14.82
CA GLU A 25 -1.09 10.35 13.87
C GLU A 25 -0.31 10.48 12.56
N LEU A 26 -1.01 10.59 11.45
CA LEU A 26 -0.39 10.79 10.16
C LEU A 26 -1.26 11.64 9.23
N VAL A 27 -0.60 12.23 8.23
CA VAL A 27 -1.23 12.82 7.05
C VAL A 27 -0.50 12.28 5.84
N SER A 28 -1.22 11.71 4.89
CA SER A 28 -0.62 11.12 3.69
C SER A 28 -1.54 11.23 2.49
N VAL A 29 -1.01 11.57 1.34
CA VAL A 29 -1.66 11.32 0.06
C VAL A 29 -1.20 9.96 -0.44
N MET A 30 -2.14 9.01 -0.43
CA MET A 30 -1.92 7.66 -0.96
C MET A 30 -2.46 7.54 -2.38
N GLN A 31 -1.73 6.85 -3.25
CA GLN A 31 -2.09 6.59 -4.63
C GLN A 31 -2.02 5.11 -4.94
N SER A 32 -3.12 4.51 -5.38
CA SER A 32 -3.09 3.17 -5.98
C SER A 32 -2.42 3.21 -7.36
N ILE A 33 -1.63 2.20 -7.68
CA ILE A 33 -0.87 2.11 -8.93
C ILE A 33 -1.22 0.84 -9.71
N GLU A 34 -0.86 0.78 -11.01
CA GLU A 34 -1.20 -0.37 -11.87
C GLU A 34 -0.45 -1.66 -11.50
N LEU A 35 0.64 -1.59 -10.73
CA LEU A 35 1.26 -2.79 -10.16
C LEU A 35 0.28 -3.45 -9.19
N ALA A 36 -0.18 -4.65 -9.50
CA ALA A 36 -1.25 -5.30 -8.75
C ALA A 36 -1.04 -6.80 -8.66
N ASP A 37 -1.42 -7.39 -7.54
CA ASP A 37 -1.60 -8.83 -7.40
C ASP A 37 -2.88 -9.26 -8.11
N ARG A 38 -2.98 -10.53 -8.45
CA ARG A 38 -4.16 -11.11 -9.10
C ARG A 38 -4.79 -12.14 -8.18
N LEU A 39 -6.10 -11.98 -7.96
CA LEU A 39 -6.88 -12.90 -7.15
C LEU A 39 -7.89 -13.64 -8.02
N GLU A 40 -8.03 -14.93 -7.75
CA GLU A 40 -9.08 -15.75 -8.33
C GLU A 40 -9.84 -16.48 -7.22
N LEU A 41 -11.16 -16.24 -7.14
CA LEU A 41 -12.07 -16.88 -6.19
C LEU A 41 -12.93 -17.90 -6.93
N ARG A 42 -13.00 -19.12 -6.41
CA ARG A 42 -13.85 -20.21 -6.93
C ARG A 42 -14.39 -21.08 -5.81
N ASP A 43 -15.42 -21.83 -6.10
CA ASP A 43 -15.95 -22.82 -5.17
C ASP A 43 -14.88 -23.88 -4.90
N HIS A 44 -14.90 -24.40 -3.67
CA HIS A 44 -13.93 -25.36 -3.17
C HIS A 44 -14.66 -26.59 -2.60
N ASP A 45 -14.22 -27.78 -2.99
CA ASP A 45 -14.80 -29.04 -2.50
C ASP A 45 -14.28 -29.45 -1.11
N GLY A 46 -13.43 -28.63 -0.49
CA GLY A 46 -12.89 -28.85 0.85
C GLY A 46 -13.88 -28.53 1.95
N PRO A 47 -13.52 -28.84 3.21
CA PRO A 47 -14.40 -28.64 4.37
C PRO A 47 -14.51 -27.16 4.82
N ALA A 48 -13.63 -26.28 4.35
CA ALA A 48 -13.57 -24.87 4.73
C ALA A 48 -12.95 -24.03 3.62
N ASP A 49 -13.02 -22.69 3.76
CA ASP A 49 -12.32 -21.76 2.87
C ASP A 49 -10.81 -22.02 2.92
N GLU A 50 -10.17 -21.89 1.75
CA GLU A 50 -8.72 -22.05 1.59
C GLU A 50 -8.15 -20.84 0.85
N VAL A 51 -6.99 -20.35 1.29
CA VAL A 51 -6.23 -19.31 0.59
C VAL A 51 -4.87 -19.87 0.20
N ARG A 52 -4.57 -19.83 -1.10
CA ARG A 52 -3.25 -20.19 -1.66
C ARG A 52 -2.53 -18.93 -2.11
N CYS A 53 -1.41 -18.65 -1.48
CA CYS A 53 -0.58 -17.49 -1.76
C CYS A 53 0.88 -17.92 -1.72
N GLU A 54 1.45 -18.21 -2.88
CA GLU A 54 2.83 -18.67 -2.97
C GLU A 54 3.82 -17.60 -2.45
N GLY A 55 4.82 -18.03 -1.70
CA GLY A 55 5.85 -17.15 -1.14
C GLY A 55 5.42 -16.36 0.10
N VAL A 56 4.19 -16.54 0.59
CA VAL A 56 3.71 -15.93 1.85
C VAL A 56 3.53 -17.02 2.90
N GLU A 57 4.38 -17.01 3.92
CA GLU A 57 4.27 -17.88 5.08
C GLU A 57 3.67 -17.14 6.28
N GLY A 58 2.84 -17.84 7.07
CA GLY A 58 2.23 -17.28 8.28
C GLY A 58 0.88 -16.60 8.05
N PRO A 59 0.49 -15.66 8.94
CA PRO A 59 -0.81 -15.01 8.90
C PRO A 59 -1.05 -14.29 7.56
N ASN A 60 -2.17 -14.60 6.91
CA ASN A 60 -2.56 -14.02 5.63
C ASN A 60 -3.83 -13.17 5.81
N LEU A 61 -3.75 -11.87 5.51
CA LEU A 61 -4.88 -10.94 5.67
C LEU A 61 -6.06 -11.30 4.76
N ALA A 62 -5.82 -11.88 3.57
CA ALA A 62 -6.92 -12.33 2.72
C ALA A 62 -7.67 -13.52 3.35
N ALA A 63 -6.98 -14.44 4.05
CA ALA A 63 -7.64 -15.52 4.78
C ALA A 63 -8.47 -14.97 5.94
N GLN A 64 -7.94 -14.00 6.68
CA GLN A 64 -8.69 -13.32 7.74
C GLN A 64 -9.91 -12.57 7.18
N ALA A 65 -9.80 -11.99 5.97
CA ALA A 65 -10.91 -11.33 5.30
C ALA A 65 -12.06 -12.30 4.96
N LEU A 66 -11.75 -13.52 4.49
CA LEU A 66 -12.76 -14.56 4.23
C LEU A 66 -13.52 -14.91 5.52
N SER A 67 -12.79 -15.20 6.61
CA SER A 67 -13.37 -15.53 7.91
C SER A 67 -14.26 -14.40 8.44
N ALA A 68 -13.72 -13.18 8.52
CA ALA A 68 -14.43 -12.01 9.03
C ALA A 68 -15.68 -11.67 8.19
N PHE A 69 -15.60 -11.86 6.86
CA PHE A 69 -16.76 -11.67 5.99
C PHE A 69 -17.89 -12.64 6.33
N ARG A 70 -17.59 -13.93 6.49
CA ARG A 70 -18.62 -14.92 6.88
C ARG A 70 -19.21 -14.61 8.24
N GLU A 71 -18.37 -14.30 9.22
CA GLU A 71 -18.82 -13.98 10.58
C GLU A 71 -19.76 -12.76 10.60
N LEU A 72 -19.40 -11.67 9.92
CA LEU A 72 -20.18 -10.43 9.97
C LEU A 72 -21.45 -10.49 9.12
N THR A 73 -21.41 -11.18 7.95
CA THR A 73 -22.54 -11.22 7.01
C THR A 73 -23.46 -12.41 7.22
N GLY A 74 -23.01 -13.43 7.95
CA GLY A 74 -23.74 -14.71 8.10
C GLY A 74 -23.77 -15.53 6.80
N TRP A 75 -22.84 -15.27 5.84
CA TRP A 75 -22.83 -16.02 4.59
C TRP A 75 -22.49 -17.50 4.81
N ASP A 76 -23.44 -18.37 4.48
CA ASP A 76 -23.37 -19.83 4.60
C ASP A 76 -23.14 -20.56 3.25
N GLY A 77 -22.76 -19.82 2.21
CA GLY A 77 -22.45 -20.39 0.89
C GLY A 77 -21.28 -21.40 0.94
N PRO A 78 -21.05 -22.13 -0.17
CA PRO A 78 -20.04 -23.17 -0.21
C PRO A 78 -18.64 -22.65 0.15
N PRO A 79 -17.73 -23.52 0.63
CA PRO A 79 -16.35 -23.15 0.83
C PRO A 79 -15.73 -22.56 -0.43
N GLN A 80 -14.83 -21.61 -0.26
CA GLN A 80 -14.17 -20.90 -1.33
C GLN A 80 -12.68 -21.19 -1.34
N LEU A 81 -12.10 -21.33 -2.53
CA LEU A 81 -10.67 -21.27 -2.75
C LEU A 81 -10.31 -19.91 -3.34
N LEU A 82 -9.47 -19.17 -2.63
CA LEU A 82 -8.86 -17.93 -3.10
C LEU A 82 -7.41 -18.18 -3.48
N GLU A 83 -7.10 -18.05 -4.76
CA GLU A 83 -5.72 -18.12 -5.27
C GLU A 83 -5.19 -16.70 -5.46
N VAL A 84 -3.99 -16.41 -4.91
CA VAL A 84 -3.33 -15.10 -4.98
C VAL A 84 -2.00 -15.24 -5.72
N GLU A 85 -1.92 -14.64 -6.91
CA GLU A 85 -0.68 -14.50 -7.68
C GLU A 85 0.01 -13.20 -7.26
N LYS A 86 1.11 -13.32 -6.49
CA LYS A 86 1.88 -12.15 -6.00
C LYS A 86 2.72 -11.52 -7.10
N ARG A 87 2.54 -10.22 -7.29
CA ARG A 87 3.31 -9.35 -8.18
C ARG A 87 3.85 -8.14 -7.45
N ILE A 88 3.15 -7.69 -6.41
CA ILE A 88 3.63 -6.68 -5.47
C ILE A 88 4.73 -7.34 -4.63
N PRO A 89 5.92 -6.75 -4.51
CA PRO A 89 6.96 -7.29 -3.67
C PRO A 89 6.47 -7.49 -2.22
N ILE A 90 6.78 -8.65 -1.65
CA ILE A 90 6.33 -9.00 -0.30
C ILE A 90 7.07 -8.14 0.73
N ALA A 91 6.36 -7.68 1.76
CA ALA A 91 6.89 -6.82 2.84
C ALA A 91 7.58 -5.54 2.35
N ALA A 92 7.10 -4.97 1.24
CA ALA A 92 7.70 -3.86 0.52
C ALA A 92 7.20 -2.46 0.96
N GLY A 93 6.34 -2.33 1.95
CA GLY A 93 5.72 -1.04 2.33
C GLY A 93 4.63 -0.55 1.35
N MET A 94 4.24 -1.37 0.38
CA MET A 94 3.31 -1.03 -0.70
C MET A 94 1.86 -1.52 -0.46
N GLY A 95 1.56 -1.99 0.74
CA GLY A 95 0.20 -2.41 1.12
C GLY A 95 -0.32 -3.68 0.41
N GLY A 96 0.56 -4.57 -0.12
CA GLY A 96 0.14 -5.73 -0.90
C GLY A 96 -0.83 -6.67 -0.17
N GLY A 97 -0.54 -7.03 1.09
CA GLY A 97 -1.45 -7.86 1.90
C GLY A 97 -2.79 -7.17 2.18
N SER A 98 -2.79 -5.86 2.39
CA SER A 98 -4.01 -5.06 2.58
C SER A 98 -4.83 -4.98 1.29
N ALA A 99 -4.16 -4.88 0.13
CA ALA A 99 -4.80 -4.90 -1.17
C ALA A 99 -5.44 -6.27 -1.44
N ASP A 100 -4.75 -7.38 -1.11
CA ASP A 100 -5.28 -8.73 -1.25
C ASP A 100 -6.54 -8.92 -0.37
N ALA A 101 -6.49 -8.49 0.90
CA ALA A 101 -7.64 -8.57 1.80
C ALA A 101 -8.84 -7.77 1.28
N ALA A 102 -8.62 -6.54 0.84
CA ALA A 102 -9.68 -5.70 0.28
C ALA A 102 -10.26 -6.29 -1.03
N ALA A 103 -9.41 -6.84 -1.91
CA ALA A 103 -9.86 -7.52 -3.12
C ALA A 103 -10.66 -8.79 -2.80
N ALA A 104 -10.25 -9.56 -1.78
CA ALA A 104 -11.00 -10.72 -1.30
C ALA A 104 -12.40 -10.29 -0.81
N LEU A 105 -12.52 -9.22 -0.03
CA LEU A 105 -13.81 -8.68 0.42
C LEU A 105 -14.70 -8.27 -0.76
N ARG A 106 -14.16 -7.59 -1.78
CA ARG A 106 -14.91 -7.23 -3.00
C ARG A 106 -15.39 -8.48 -3.77
N LEU A 107 -14.54 -9.51 -3.87
CA LEU A 107 -14.91 -10.78 -4.52
C LEU A 107 -16.02 -11.48 -3.77
N LEU A 108 -15.94 -11.58 -2.45
CA LEU A 108 -16.94 -12.21 -1.60
C LEU A 108 -18.28 -11.48 -1.64
N ALA A 109 -18.26 -10.15 -1.57
CA ALA A 109 -19.47 -9.34 -1.70
C ALA A 109 -20.18 -9.57 -3.04
N ARG A 110 -19.44 -9.59 -4.16
CA ARG A 110 -20.00 -9.91 -5.49
C ARG A 110 -20.47 -11.36 -5.61
N ARG A 111 -19.78 -12.30 -4.95
CA ARG A 111 -20.13 -13.73 -4.99
C ARG A 111 -21.40 -14.04 -4.22
N SER A 112 -21.54 -13.46 -3.03
CA SER A 112 -22.65 -13.73 -2.10
C SER A 112 -23.86 -12.83 -2.31
N GLY A 113 -23.66 -11.64 -2.88
CA GLY A 113 -24.66 -10.57 -2.87
C GLY A 113 -24.86 -9.91 -1.50
N LEU A 114 -24.00 -10.23 -0.52
CA LEU A 114 -24.00 -9.72 0.85
C LEU A 114 -22.84 -8.75 1.08
N GLY A 115 -22.84 -8.11 2.24
CA GLY A 115 -21.78 -7.17 2.62
C GLY A 115 -22.08 -5.77 2.12
N SER A 116 -22.83 -5.01 2.94
CA SER A 116 -23.00 -3.58 2.69
C SER A 116 -21.65 -2.86 2.73
N GLU A 117 -21.59 -1.68 2.12
CA GLU A 117 -20.36 -0.86 2.13
C GLU A 117 -19.84 -0.61 3.56
N GLN A 118 -20.75 -0.36 4.50
CA GLN A 118 -20.42 -0.17 5.90
C GLN A 118 -19.82 -1.43 6.54
N GLN A 119 -20.40 -2.61 6.27
CA GLN A 119 -19.87 -3.89 6.78
C GLN A 119 -18.49 -4.21 6.21
N LEU A 120 -18.28 -3.98 4.90
CA LEU A 120 -16.96 -4.16 4.29
C LEU A 120 -15.93 -3.21 4.89
N PHE A 121 -16.31 -1.96 5.15
CA PHE A 121 -15.42 -0.99 5.80
C PHE A 121 -15.09 -1.39 7.24
N GLU A 122 -16.05 -1.89 8.01
CA GLU A 122 -15.86 -2.38 9.37
C GLU A 122 -14.86 -3.54 9.41
N ILE A 123 -15.04 -4.55 8.53
CA ILE A 123 -14.10 -5.65 8.40
C ILE A 123 -12.71 -5.12 8.01
N ALA A 124 -12.64 -4.25 7.01
CA ALA A 124 -11.38 -3.72 6.53
C ALA A 124 -10.60 -2.95 7.62
N ALA A 125 -11.29 -2.13 8.40
CA ALA A 125 -10.69 -1.37 9.52
C ALA A 125 -10.15 -2.29 10.62
N ALA A 126 -10.82 -3.42 10.89
CA ALA A 126 -10.35 -4.41 11.85
C ALA A 126 -9.13 -5.19 11.36
N LEU A 127 -9.01 -5.42 10.04
CA LEU A 127 -7.89 -6.16 9.43
C LEU A 127 -6.59 -5.36 9.39
N GLY A 128 -6.64 -4.03 9.22
CA GLY A 128 -5.44 -3.21 9.19
C GLY A 128 -5.69 -1.80 8.65
N ALA A 129 -4.78 -0.88 8.98
CA ALA A 129 -4.91 0.55 8.69
C ALA A 129 -5.00 0.87 7.17
N ASP A 130 -4.30 0.10 6.33
CA ASP A 130 -4.28 0.33 4.87
C ASP A 130 -5.47 -0.36 4.14
N VAL A 131 -6.15 -1.34 4.76
CA VAL A 131 -7.21 -2.13 4.10
C VAL A 131 -8.42 -1.29 3.68
N PRO A 132 -8.92 -0.34 4.50
CA PRO A 132 -10.04 0.52 4.12
C PRO A 132 -9.79 1.33 2.84
N SER A 133 -8.58 1.86 2.65
CA SER A 133 -8.22 2.63 1.46
C SER A 133 -8.25 1.78 0.18
N GLN A 134 -8.04 0.46 0.33
CA GLN A 134 -7.97 -0.51 -0.76
C GLN A 134 -9.34 -1.12 -1.13
N LEU A 135 -10.40 -0.86 -0.35
CA LEU A 135 -11.77 -1.26 -0.74
C LEU A 135 -12.22 -0.56 -2.03
N ARG A 136 -11.78 0.67 -2.22
CA ARG A 136 -11.95 1.44 -3.44
C ARG A 136 -10.59 2.00 -3.85
N PRO A 137 -9.80 1.27 -4.65
CA PRO A 137 -8.49 1.74 -5.10
C PRO A 137 -8.59 3.09 -5.80
N GLY A 138 -7.54 3.91 -5.73
CA GLY A 138 -7.47 5.24 -6.32
C GLY A 138 -6.61 6.17 -5.49
N ARG A 139 -6.93 7.46 -5.48
CA ARG A 139 -6.22 8.49 -4.73
C ARG A 139 -7.01 8.92 -3.50
N VAL A 140 -6.35 8.95 -2.35
CA VAL A 140 -6.97 9.33 -1.08
C VAL A 140 -6.04 10.19 -0.24
N LEU A 141 -6.61 11.16 0.49
CA LEU A 141 -6.00 11.76 1.67
C LEU A 141 -6.34 10.89 2.87
N ALA A 142 -5.33 10.40 3.55
CA ALA A 142 -5.44 9.64 4.79
C ALA A 142 -4.98 10.51 5.96
N GLU A 143 -5.79 10.54 7.00
CA GLU A 143 -5.56 11.29 8.25
C GLU A 143 -5.81 10.40 9.47
N GLY A 144 -5.58 10.91 10.68
CA GLY A 144 -5.72 10.15 11.91
C GLY A 144 -4.62 9.12 12.03
N VAL A 145 -4.98 7.84 12.19
CA VAL A 145 -4.04 6.70 12.13
C VAL A 145 -4.10 6.01 10.76
N GLY A 146 -4.56 6.71 9.72
CA GLY A 146 -4.84 6.18 8.39
C GLY A 146 -6.29 5.75 8.20
N ASP A 147 -7.15 6.04 9.16
CA ASP A 147 -8.55 5.59 9.24
C ASP A 147 -9.56 6.64 8.72
N ARG A 148 -9.20 7.92 8.68
CA ARG A 148 -10.00 8.96 8.05
C ARG A 148 -9.57 9.16 6.61
N LEU A 149 -10.39 8.73 5.68
CA LEU A 149 -10.09 8.71 4.25
C LEU A 149 -10.98 9.69 3.49
N THR A 150 -10.35 10.64 2.79
CA THR A 150 -11.03 11.53 1.85
C THR A 150 -10.61 11.20 0.43
N ARG A 151 -11.58 10.91 -0.43
CA ARG A 151 -11.32 10.66 -1.86
C ARG A 151 -10.82 11.93 -2.54
N LEU A 152 -9.80 11.76 -3.37
CA LEU A 152 -9.24 12.80 -4.20
C LEU A 152 -9.47 12.49 -5.67
N ALA A 153 -9.46 13.54 -6.51
CA ALA A 153 -9.49 13.37 -7.97
C ALA A 153 -8.23 12.64 -8.45
N ASP A 154 -8.37 11.94 -9.57
CA ASP A 154 -7.23 11.31 -10.22
C ASP A 154 -6.21 12.37 -10.63
N PRO A 155 -4.91 12.10 -10.44
CA PRO A 155 -3.86 13.04 -10.83
C PRO A 155 -3.67 13.04 -12.33
N PRO A 156 -3.04 14.09 -12.90
CA PRO A 156 -2.45 14.00 -14.21
C PRO A 156 -1.55 12.76 -14.31
N PRO A 157 -1.40 12.15 -15.50
CA PRO A 157 -0.51 11.01 -15.67
C PRO A 157 0.93 11.33 -15.28
N PHE A 158 1.54 10.49 -14.45
CA PHE A 158 2.96 10.53 -14.12
C PHE A 158 3.53 9.11 -14.03
N GLY A 159 4.84 8.98 -14.12
CA GLY A 159 5.50 7.68 -14.05
C GLY A 159 6.01 7.36 -12.65
N LEU A 160 6.03 6.08 -12.33
CA LEU A 160 6.59 5.54 -11.10
C LEU A 160 7.61 4.45 -11.41
N LEU A 161 8.75 4.53 -10.75
CA LEU A 161 9.75 3.47 -10.71
C LEU A 161 9.69 2.83 -9.32
N VAL A 162 9.57 1.51 -9.26
CA VAL A 162 9.56 0.73 -8.01
C VAL A 162 10.86 -0.05 -7.94
N LEU A 163 11.65 0.19 -6.91
CA LEU A 163 12.89 -0.53 -6.58
C LEU A 163 12.71 -1.28 -5.27
N PRO A 164 12.37 -2.58 -5.31
CA PRO A 164 12.20 -3.38 -4.11
C PRO A 164 13.48 -3.48 -3.29
N GLY A 165 13.35 -3.52 -1.95
CA GLY A 165 14.45 -3.88 -1.07
C GLY A 165 14.55 -5.39 -0.90
N ALA A 166 15.74 -5.88 -0.56
CA ALA A 166 15.94 -7.26 -0.18
C ALA A 166 15.48 -7.46 1.29
N GLY A 167 14.58 -8.40 1.51
CA GLY A 167 13.94 -8.59 2.82
C GLY A 167 12.84 -7.55 3.10
N GLY A 168 12.25 -7.61 4.28
CA GLY A 168 11.23 -6.68 4.73
C GLY A 168 11.69 -5.88 5.94
N LEU A 169 11.33 -4.60 6.02
CA LEU A 169 11.41 -3.84 7.25
C LEU A 169 10.09 -3.99 8.02
N SER A 170 10.19 -4.29 9.31
CA SER A 170 9.02 -4.25 10.18
C SER A 170 8.55 -2.80 10.33
N THR A 171 7.31 -2.53 9.97
CA THR A 171 6.69 -1.19 10.15
C THR A 171 6.85 -0.72 11.59
N ALA A 172 6.61 -1.59 12.57
CA ALA A 172 6.78 -1.26 13.98
C ALA A 172 8.23 -0.87 14.34
N ALA A 173 9.22 -1.56 13.76
CA ALA A 173 10.63 -1.24 14.00
C ALA A 173 11.00 0.12 13.39
N VAL A 174 10.47 0.47 12.21
CA VAL A 174 10.73 1.77 11.58
C VAL A 174 10.11 2.92 12.37
N TYR A 175 8.88 2.76 12.87
CA TYR A 175 8.27 3.76 13.74
C TYR A 175 9.02 3.91 15.07
N ALA A 176 9.43 2.80 15.71
CA ALA A 176 10.24 2.86 16.92
C ALA A 176 11.59 3.55 16.68
N GLU A 177 12.22 3.34 15.53
CA GLU A 177 13.46 4.03 15.16
C GLU A 177 13.20 5.53 14.88
N ALA A 178 12.07 5.87 14.26
CA ALA A 178 11.67 7.27 14.08
C ALA A 178 11.50 8.00 15.43
N ASP A 179 10.86 7.35 16.39
CA ASP A 179 10.72 7.87 17.76
C ASP A 179 12.09 8.03 18.43
N ARG A 180 12.96 7.02 18.34
CA ARG A 180 14.33 7.09 18.89
C ARG A 180 15.14 8.24 18.29
N LEU A 181 14.95 8.53 17.01
CA LEU A 181 15.63 9.63 16.30
C LEU A 181 14.92 10.99 16.47
N GLY A 182 13.75 11.04 17.10
CA GLY A 182 12.98 12.26 17.29
C GLY A 182 12.46 12.88 16.01
N LEU A 183 12.02 12.05 15.05
CA LEU A 183 11.60 12.48 13.71
C LEU A 183 10.12 12.85 13.62
N GLY A 184 9.32 12.49 14.63
CA GLY A 184 7.88 12.79 14.65
C GLY A 184 7.59 14.29 14.74
N ARG A 185 6.59 14.75 14.00
CA ARG A 185 6.08 16.12 14.07
C ARG A 185 5.23 16.30 15.32
N SER A 186 5.23 17.50 15.87
CA SER A 186 4.23 17.90 16.87
C SER A 186 2.83 18.00 16.22
N THR A 187 1.78 18.01 17.03
CA THR A 187 0.40 18.22 16.55
C THR A 187 0.26 19.51 15.75
N SER A 188 0.94 20.59 16.17
CA SER A 188 0.90 21.86 15.46
C SER A 188 1.62 21.80 14.10
N GLU A 189 2.77 21.13 14.01
CA GLU A 189 3.50 20.96 12.75
C GLU A 189 2.73 20.05 11.78
N LEU A 190 2.06 19.00 12.29
CA LEU A 190 1.21 18.14 11.46
C LEU A 190 0.00 18.91 10.92
N ALA A 191 -0.62 19.78 11.75
CA ALA A 191 -1.72 20.63 11.33
C ALA A 191 -1.28 21.65 10.26
N VAL A 192 -0.08 22.22 10.39
CA VAL A 192 0.49 23.11 9.37
C VAL A 192 0.76 22.35 8.07
N ALA A 193 1.33 21.15 8.16
CA ALA A 193 1.56 20.31 6.99
C ALA A 193 0.25 19.97 6.26
N LEU A 194 -0.81 19.62 6.99
CA LEU A 194 -2.14 19.37 6.42
C LEU A 194 -2.73 20.63 5.77
N ALA A 195 -2.66 21.79 6.45
CA ALA A 195 -3.22 23.04 5.94
C ALA A 195 -2.49 23.56 4.69
N GLY A 196 -1.20 23.28 4.56
CA GLY A 196 -0.39 23.64 3.38
C GLY A 196 -0.33 22.58 2.28
N LEU A 197 -0.99 21.44 2.47
CA LEU A 197 -0.89 20.32 1.55
C LEU A 197 -1.65 20.57 0.24
N ASP A 198 -0.93 20.66 -0.87
CA ASP A 198 -1.52 20.56 -2.20
C ASP A 198 -1.77 19.08 -2.53
N THR A 199 -3.02 18.64 -2.34
CA THR A 199 -3.40 17.25 -2.60
C THR A 199 -3.38 16.88 -4.09
N SER A 200 -3.34 17.85 -5.00
CA SER A 200 -3.22 17.61 -6.45
C SER A 200 -1.78 17.30 -6.85
N SER A 201 -0.81 17.95 -6.20
CA SER A 201 0.63 17.80 -6.45
C SER A 201 1.41 17.86 -5.12
N PRO A 202 1.28 16.83 -4.26
CA PRO A 202 1.94 16.86 -2.96
C PRO A 202 3.46 16.86 -3.12
N GLU A 203 4.13 17.62 -2.26
CA GLU A 203 5.57 17.55 -2.15
C GLU A 203 5.98 16.13 -1.73
N PRO A 204 6.93 15.49 -2.44
CA PRO A 204 7.36 14.13 -2.11
C PRO A 204 8.20 14.11 -0.82
N VAL A 205 7.56 13.84 0.31
CA VAL A 205 8.16 13.78 1.65
C VAL A 205 7.75 12.50 2.34
N ASN A 206 8.69 11.84 3.02
CA ASN A 206 8.38 10.73 3.91
C ASN A 206 9.17 10.89 5.22
N ASP A 207 8.48 11.25 6.30
CA ASP A 207 9.11 11.45 7.61
C ASP A 207 9.75 10.16 8.19
N LEU A 208 9.38 8.98 7.68
CA LEU A 208 9.99 7.70 8.06
C LEU A 208 11.28 7.39 7.29
N GLU A 209 11.63 8.14 6.25
CA GLU A 209 12.75 7.81 5.36
C GLU A 209 14.07 7.68 6.11
N ARG A 210 14.40 8.62 7.01
CA ARG A 210 15.63 8.55 7.80
C ARG A 210 15.67 7.34 8.74
N ALA A 211 14.54 6.99 9.33
CA ALA A 211 14.43 5.82 10.19
C ALA A 211 14.59 4.52 9.37
N ALA A 212 13.95 4.43 8.22
CA ALA A 212 14.10 3.29 7.32
C ALA A 212 15.55 3.13 6.82
N SER A 213 16.20 4.24 6.40
CA SER A 213 17.60 4.24 5.95
C SER A 213 18.58 3.91 7.09
N SER A 214 18.25 4.27 8.34
CA SER A 214 19.05 3.86 9.52
C SER A 214 19.05 2.35 9.73
N LEU A 215 17.91 1.70 9.47
CA LEU A 215 17.74 0.24 9.62
C LEU A 215 18.21 -0.55 8.38
N ASP A 216 18.08 0.03 7.19
CA ASP A 216 18.57 -0.54 5.92
C ASP A 216 19.35 0.51 5.13
N PRO A 217 20.68 0.60 5.32
CA PRO A 217 21.51 1.58 4.60
C PRO A 217 21.49 1.42 3.06
N THR A 218 21.07 0.27 2.54
CA THR A 218 20.99 0.05 1.08
C THR A 218 19.84 0.84 0.42
N ILE A 219 18.97 1.46 1.21
CA ILE A 219 17.93 2.38 0.74
C ILE A 219 18.55 3.58 0.01
N GLU A 220 19.63 4.14 0.54
CA GLU A 220 20.30 5.30 -0.08
C GLU A 220 20.89 4.96 -1.46
N ASP A 221 21.47 3.75 -1.65
CA ASP A 221 21.92 3.29 -2.96
C ASP A 221 20.75 3.17 -3.94
N ARG A 222 19.61 2.62 -3.51
CA ARG A 222 18.41 2.53 -4.36
C ARG A 222 17.86 3.91 -4.73
N ARG A 223 17.88 4.87 -3.79
CA ARG A 223 17.47 6.25 -4.08
C ARG A 223 18.39 6.89 -5.11
N GLY A 224 19.70 6.75 -4.96
CA GLY A 224 20.70 7.21 -5.93
C GLY A 224 20.43 6.62 -7.32
N ARG A 225 20.23 5.30 -7.41
CA ARG A 225 19.91 4.63 -8.69
C ARG A 225 18.62 5.12 -9.32
N ALA A 226 17.57 5.42 -8.53
CA ALA A 226 16.34 5.99 -9.08
C ALA A 226 16.57 7.37 -9.70
N LEU A 227 17.34 8.23 -9.02
CA LEU A 227 17.69 9.57 -9.52
C LEU A 227 18.58 9.49 -10.77
N GLU A 228 19.60 8.61 -10.77
CA GLU A 228 20.46 8.37 -11.94
C GLU A 228 19.67 7.82 -13.14
N ALA A 229 18.60 7.08 -12.90
CA ALA A 229 17.70 6.61 -13.95
C ALA A 229 16.73 7.68 -14.48
N GLY A 230 16.81 8.92 -13.97
CA GLY A 230 16.04 10.08 -14.43
C GLY A 230 14.80 10.41 -13.59
N ALA A 231 14.63 9.81 -12.42
CA ALA A 231 13.57 10.22 -11.51
C ALA A 231 13.78 11.66 -11.03
N THR A 232 12.72 12.46 -11.01
CA THR A 232 12.75 13.82 -10.45
C THR A 232 12.87 13.81 -8.93
N HIS A 233 12.30 12.78 -8.28
CA HIS A 233 12.37 12.53 -6.85
C HIS A 233 12.48 11.03 -6.60
N ALA A 234 13.16 10.66 -5.51
CA ALA A 234 13.27 9.29 -5.06
C ALA A 234 13.10 9.25 -3.54
N MET A 235 12.19 8.41 -3.05
CA MET A 235 11.91 8.30 -1.62
C MET A 235 11.47 6.88 -1.24
N VAL A 236 11.51 6.59 0.04
CA VAL A 236 11.00 5.34 0.61
C VAL A 236 9.47 5.30 0.49
N CYS A 237 8.91 4.14 0.14
CA CYS A 237 7.47 3.91 0.12
C CYS A 237 6.99 3.44 1.49
N GLY A 238 6.15 4.24 2.16
CA GLY A 238 5.66 3.94 3.50
C GLY A 238 6.80 3.74 4.49
N SER A 239 6.82 2.63 5.21
CA SER A 239 7.94 2.25 6.10
C SER A 239 9.10 1.55 5.35
N GLY A 240 9.03 1.40 4.04
CA GLY A 240 10.06 0.74 3.24
C GLY A 240 10.00 -0.79 3.29
N PRO A 241 11.06 -1.48 2.84
CA PRO A 241 12.33 -0.96 2.30
C PRO A 241 12.29 -0.54 0.82
N THR A 242 11.14 -0.61 0.14
CA THR A 242 11.01 -0.21 -1.26
C THR A 242 11.25 1.29 -1.42
N VAL A 243 12.00 1.64 -2.46
CA VAL A 243 12.14 3.00 -2.94
C VAL A 243 11.25 3.21 -4.17
N ILE A 244 10.57 4.33 -4.22
CA ILE A 244 9.85 4.80 -5.41
C ILE A 244 10.57 6.00 -6.01
N GLY A 245 10.71 6.00 -7.35
CA GLY A 245 11.13 7.15 -8.12
C GLY A 245 9.96 7.76 -8.86
N LEU A 246 9.81 9.09 -8.84
CA LEU A 246 8.75 9.82 -9.54
C LEU A 246 9.31 10.37 -10.86
N PHE A 247 8.56 10.22 -11.94
CA PHE A 247 8.90 10.69 -13.28
C PHE A 247 7.78 11.55 -13.83
N ALA A 248 8.13 12.50 -14.70
CA ALA A 248 7.15 13.37 -15.34
C ALA A 248 6.14 12.58 -16.19
N THR A 249 6.59 11.50 -16.86
CA THR A 249 5.75 10.66 -17.70
C THR A 249 5.90 9.16 -17.40
N PRO A 250 4.89 8.35 -17.68
CA PRO A 250 5.01 6.88 -17.57
C PRO A 250 6.09 6.30 -18.49
N GLU A 251 6.30 6.91 -19.68
CA GLU A 251 7.30 6.51 -20.66
C GLU A 251 8.72 6.65 -20.11
N ASP A 252 9.01 7.76 -19.42
CA ASP A 252 10.31 7.99 -18.76
C ASP A 252 10.57 6.96 -17.65
N ALA A 253 9.55 6.64 -16.85
CA ALA A 253 9.67 5.58 -15.83
C ALA A 253 9.95 4.21 -16.45
N ILE A 254 9.32 3.89 -17.59
CA ILE A 254 9.58 2.65 -18.33
C ILE A 254 11.02 2.63 -18.85
N ALA A 255 11.52 3.75 -19.37
CA ALA A 255 12.89 3.85 -19.84
C ALA A 255 13.89 3.68 -18.69
N GLY A 256 13.66 4.33 -17.54
CA GLY A 256 14.46 4.19 -16.33
C GLY A 256 14.48 2.75 -15.80
N ALA A 257 13.32 2.09 -15.70
CA ALA A 257 13.24 0.70 -15.28
C ALA A 257 14.03 -0.23 -16.20
N ARG A 258 13.92 -0.06 -17.51
CA ARG A 258 14.69 -0.83 -18.52
C ARG A 258 16.19 -0.62 -18.39
N ALA A 259 16.62 0.62 -18.14
CA ALA A 259 18.04 0.92 -17.95
C ALA A 259 18.62 0.20 -16.74
N LEU A 260 17.92 0.23 -15.61
CA LEU A 260 18.32 -0.44 -14.38
C LEU A 260 18.28 -1.99 -14.51
N SER A 261 17.28 -2.52 -15.18
CA SER A 261 17.17 -3.99 -15.41
C SER A 261 18.32 -4.51 -16.26
N ARG A 262 18.88 -3.73 -17.20
CA ARG A 262 20.04 -4.12 -18.01
C ARG A 262 21.32 -4.30 -17.19
N VAL A 263 21.40 -3.64 -16.03
CA VAL A 263 22.54 -3.75 -15.10
C VAL A 263 22.20 -4.65 -13.89
N GLY A 264 21.13 -5.46 -13.99
CA GLY A 264 20.77 -6.48 -13.00
C GLY A 264 20.03 -5.96 -11.77
N VAL A 265 19.46 -4.74 -11.83
CA VAL A 265 18.63 -4.19 -10.75
C VAL A 265 17.18 -4.60 -10.97
N ASP A 266 16.52 -5.18 -9.94
CA ASP A 266 15.05 -5.38 -9.98
C ASP A 266 14.37 -4.01 -9.95
N ALA A 267 13.84 -3.61 -11.09
CA ALA A 267 13.22 -2.32 -11.30
C ALA A 267 11.92 -2.50 -12.10
N ARG A 268 10.83 -1.94 -11.60
CA ARG A 268 9.50 -2.07 -12.20
C ARG A 268 8.91 -0.70 -12.44
N ALA A 269 8.49 -0.45 -13.69
CA ALA A 269 7.73 0.76 -14.00
C ALA A 269 6.25 0.56 -13.67
N SER A 270 5.61 1.61 -13.20
CA SER A 270 4.17 1.69 -12.97
C SER A 270 3.67 3.11 -13.23
N LYS A 271 2.37 3.31 -13.08
CA LYS A 271 1.71 4.61 -13.12
C LYS A 271 0.50 4.60 -12.18
N PRO A 272 -0.09 5.77 -11.87
CA PRO A 272 -1.34 5.84 -11.14
C PRO A 272 -2.41 4.96 -11.78
N LEU A 273 -3.14 4.23 -10.93
CA LEU A 273 -4.34 3.54 -11.37
C LEU A 273 -5.40 4.58 -11.68
N ALA A 274 -5.91 4.61 -12.91
CA ALA A 274 -7.06 5.42 -13.26
C ALA A 274 -8.31 4.80 -12.63
N THR A 275 -9.08 5.58 -11.90
CA THR A 275 -10.40 5.18 -11.42
C THR A 275 -11.39 5.40 -12.55
N SER A 276 -11.98 4.33 -13.09
CA SER A 276 -13.15 4.49 -13.97
C SER A 276 -14.28 5.16 -13.18
N GLU A 277 -14.82 6.22 -13.71
CA GLU A 277 -16.06 6.88 -13.22
C GLU A 277 -17.24 5.90 -13.13
#